data_92f3ca87de86171cb1b927f24bf1c8ae
#
_entry.id   92f3ca87de86171cb1b927f24bf1c8ae
#
_cell.length_a   1.000
_cell.length_b   1.000
_cell.length_c   1.000
_cell.angle_alpha   90.00
_cell.angle_beta   90.00
_cell.angle_gamma   90.00
#
_symmetry.space_group_name_H-M   'P 1'
#
loop_
_entity.id
_entity.type
_entity.pdbx_description
1 polymer ?
#
loop_
_entity_poly.entity_id
_entity_poly.type
_entity_poly.pdbx_seq_one_letter_code
_entity_poly.pdbx_strand_id
1 'polypeptide(L)'
;MNDTTTHRTPAAIVVRLIVLVKPMLPIMVAAIVMGVAGHFCATFITIFGGFAILTAAGLQSPLPTVGTAFGCILVFALLRGVLRYAEQASNHYIAFRLLALIRYKVFGALRRLTPAKLEGRDRGDLISLITADIEALEVFYAHTISPVCIAVLWAAGMTAFVAHWHILPALALLAGYLLVGAALPVWSAKRGQAVAREYRQALADTNSYVLESLRGLRDTLQYQDTAARAAGITAHSETLGAKQTALKYREGLIVAVTNTLILFTTLAVLGVSLWLYQRGELAAQGVLVCTLTALSSFGPVVALANLGAGLTQVFASADRVLALLDEAPVTPEVTDGENTPFAGAEVRGVSFGYAGEQVLREISLTIPEKKIVGITGRSGSGKSTLLRLLMRFWDVQTGSIRFGAEDIRRVNTAALRAQESLVTQETELFADTIGNNIRIAKRDAAQEEVEAACKKAALDDFIRSLPKGYDTPVGELGGTLSGGERQRIGVARAFLHDAPFLLLDEPTSNLDSLNEGIILRAVRAECKDRTVLLVSHRKSTMAAADVSFSVESGRVS
;
A
#
# COMPACT_ATOMS: atom_id res chain seq x y z
N MET A 1 -0.51 20.31 12.06
CA MET A 1 -0.37 19.18 12.98
C MET A 1 1.07 18.71 12.91
N ASN A 2 1.86 18.93 13.96
CA ASN A 2 3.18 18.32 14.05
C ASN A 2 2.95 16.80 14.17
N ASP A 3 2.99 16.13 13.04
CA ASP A 3 3.06 14.68 12.99
C ASP A 3 4.48 14.31 13.46
N THR A 4 4.66 14.18 14.77
CA THR A 4 5.77 13.42 15.32
C THR A 4 5.50 11.97 14.94
N THR A 5 5.71 11.63 13.67
CA THR A 5 5.85 10.24 13.25
C THR A 5 7.06 9.70 14.00
N THR A 6 6.81 9.13 15.17
CA THR A 6 7.82 8.33 15.87
C THR A 6 8.12 7.16 14.95
N HIS A 7 9.16 7.33 14.12
CA HIS A 7 9.64 6.24 13.26
C HIS A 7 9.91 5.02 14.15
N ARG A 8 9.22 3.94 13.85
CA ARG A 8 9.39 2.69 14.57
C ARG A 8 10.82 2.17 14.38
N THR A 9 11.40 1.61 15.43
CA THR A 9 12.70 0.94 15.28
C THR A 9 12.57 -0.23 14.31
N PRO A 10 13.61 -0.54 13.51
CA PRO A 10 13.60 -1.68 12.62
C PRO A 10 13.20 -3.00 13.30
N ALA A 11 13.62 -3.19 14.56
CA ALA A 11 13.23 -4.36 15.35
C ALA A 11 11.72 -4.42 15.61
N ALA A 12 11.08 -3.30 15.94
CA ALA A 12 9.64 -3.24 16.16
C ALA A 12 8.86 -3.52 14.86
N ILE A 13 9.34 -3.03 13.71
CA ILE A 13 8.75 -3.32 12.40
C ILE A 13 8.83 -4.82 12.11
N VAL A 14 10.01 -5.44 12.29
CA VAL A 14 10.20 -6.88 12.07
C VAL A 14 9.24 -7.71 12.92
N VAL A 15 9.12 -7.41 14.21
CA VAL A 15 8.20 -8.13 15.11
C VAL A 15 6.76 -8.03 14.63
N ARG A 16 6.31 -6.84 14.26
CA ARG A 16 4.94 -6.63 13.73
C ARG A 16 4.70 -7.40 12.43
N LEU A 17 5.66 -7.39 11.51
CA LEU A 17 5.56 -8.12 10.25
C LEU A 17 5.55 -9.64 10.47
N ILE A 18 6.35 -10.16 11.41
CA ILE A 18 6.36 -11.59 11.77
C ILE A 18 5.01 -12.02 12.38
N VAL A 19 4.38 -11.18 13.21
CA VAL A 19 3.04 -11.48 13.76
C VAL A 19 2.01 -11.67 12.65
N LEU A 20 2.11 -10.93 11.54
CA LEU A 20 1.21 -11.11 10.39
C LEU A 20 1.40 -12.46 9.68
N VAL A 21 2.58 -13.08 9.79
CA VAL A 21 2.87 -14.40 9.20
C VAL A 21 2.25 -15.56 9.99
N LYS A 22 1.83 -15.36 11.24
CA LYS A 22 1.34 -16.42 12.12
C LYS A 22 0.38 -17.42 11.45
N PRO A 23 -0.58 -17.02 10.60
CA PRO A 23 -1.48 -17.96 9.92
C PRO A 23 -0.77 -18.86 8.88
N MET A 24 0.40 -18.45 8.37
CA MET A 24 1.16 -19.14 7.33
C MET A 24 2.39 -19.88 7.89
N LEU A 25 2.57 -19.88 9.22
CA LEU A 25 3.74 -20.48 9.88
C LEU A 25 4.02 -21.93 9.50
N PRO A 26 3.03 -22.84 9.37
CA PRO A 26 3.29 -24.22 8.95
C PRO A 26 3.92 -24.32 7.55
N ILE A 27 3.43 -23.52 6.61
CA ILE A 27 3.95 -23.48 5.24
C ILE A 27 5.37 -22.90 5.22
N MET A 28 5.63 -21.87 6.05
CA MET A 28 6.95 -21.27 6.18
C MET A 28 7.98 -22.26 6.75
N VAL A 29 7.61 -23.02 7.78
CA VAL A 29 8.48 -24.08 8.32
C VAL A 29 8.77 -25.14 7.26
N ALA A 30 7.77 -25.58 6.51
CA ALA A 30 7.95 -26.51 5.40
C ALA A 30 8.91 -25.95 4.32
N ALA A 31 8.75 -24.68 3.95
CA ALA A 31 9.65 -24.01 2.99
C ALA A 31 11.10 -23.96 3.49
N ILE A 32 11.31 -23.65 4.78
CA ILE A 32 12.65 -23.64 5.39
C ILE A 32 13.27 -25.04 5.35
N VAL A 33 12.51 -26.08 5.74
CA VAL A 33 13.00 -27.47 5.71
C VAL A 33 13.36 -27.90 4.28
N MET A 34 12.49 -27.61 3.30
CA MET A 34 12.75 -27.91 1.89
C MET A 34 13.98 -27.15 1.37
N GLY A 35 14.15 -25.87 1.78
CA GLY A 35 15.30 -25.06 1.42
C GLY A 35 16.61 -25.63 1.96
N VAL A 36 16.67 -25.99 3.25
CA VAL A 36 17.82 -26.63 3.88
C VAL A 36 18.14 -27.97 3.18
N ALA A 37 17.13 -28.82 2.95
CA ALA A 37 17.31 -30.10 2.26
C ALA A 37 17.77 -29.92 0.82
N GLY A 38 17.26 -28.93 0.09
CA GLY A 38 17.67 -28.60 -1.27
C GLY A 38 19.14 -28.16 -1.37
N HIS A 39 19.61 -27.34 -0.41
CA HIS A 39 21.02 -26.94 -0.30
C HIS A 39 21.91 -28.10 0.11
N PHE A 40 21.39 -29.00 0.98
CA PHE A 40 22.09 -30.25 1.33
C PHE A 40 22.33 -31.09 0.06
N CYS A 41 21.30 -31.31 -0.73
CA CYS A 41 21.45 -32.04 -2.01
C CYS A 41 22.49 -31.36 -2.92
N ALA A 42 22.50 -30.03 -3.01
CA ALA A 42 23.44 -29.28 -3.85
C ALA A 42 24.91 -29.52 -3.45
N THR A 43 25.23 -29.47 -2.15
CA THR A 43 26.59 -29.69 -1.64
C THR A 43 27.00 -31.15 -1.76
N PHE A 44 26.09 -32.08 -1.48
CA PHE A 44 26.42 -33.52 -1.60
C PHE A 44 26.62 -33.99 -3.05
N ILE A 45 26.01 -33.36 -4.05
CA ILE A 45 26.35 -33.60 -5.48
C ILE A 45 27.87 -33.39 -5.70
N THR A 46 28.41 -32.29 -5.16
CA THR A 46 29.84 -31.97 -5.29
C THR A 46 30.73 -32.98 -4.52
N ILE A 47 30.29 -33.37 -3.31
CA ILE A 47 31.01 -34.35 -2.49
C ILE A 47 31.02 -35.74 -3.17
N PHE A 48 29.89 -36.19 -3.71
CA PHE A 48 29.82 -37.46 -4.45
C PHE A 48 30.67 -37.44 -5.73
N GLY A 49 30.74 -36.27 -6.40
CA GLY A 49 31.69 -36.06 -7.50
C GLY A 49 33.14 -36.27 -7.05
N GLY A 50 33.51 -35.75 -5.88
CA GLY A 50 34.81 -36.01 -5.26
C GLY A 50 35.03 -37.49 -4.93
N PHE A 51 34.06 -38.19 -4.39
CA PHE A 51 34.13 -39.62 -4.13
C PHE A 51 34.27 -40.44 -5.43
N ALA A 52 33.62 -40.06 -6.52
CA ALA A 52 33.79 -40.67 -7.82
C ALA A 52 35.27 -40.58 -8.30
N ILE A 53 35.89 -39.41 -8.09
CA ILE A 53 37.32 -39.20 -8.44
C ILE A 53 38.22 -40.09 -7.59
N LEU A 54 38.01 -40.17 -6.26
CA LEU A 54 38.81 -41.05 -5.38
C LEU A 54 38.67 -42.50 -5.80
N THR A 55 37.46 -42.97 -6.09
CA THR A 55 37.19 -44.35 -6.55
C THR A 55 37.88 -44.62 -7.88
N ALA A 56 37.81 -43.71 -8.85
CA ALA A 56 38.48 -43.84 -10.15
C ALA A 56 40.01 -43.87 -10.05
N ALA A 57 40.55 -43.13 -9.07
CA ALA A 57 42.01 -43.11 -8.77
C ALA A 57 42.49 -44.34 -7.96
N GLY A 58 41.59 -45.28 -7.60
CA GLY A 58 41.96 -46.45 -6.79
C GLY A 58 42.25 -46.13 -5.32
N LEU A 59 41.86 -44.92 -4.84
CA LEU A 59 42.00 -44.50 -3.46
C LEU A 59 40.81 -44.96 -2.62
N GLN A 60 40.99 -45.02 -1.29
CA GLN A 60 39.87 -45.35 -0.39
C GLN A 60 38.70 -44.36 -0.54
N SER A 61 37.53 -44.85 -0.85
CA SER A 61 36.31 -44.10 -1.04
C SER A 61 35.16 -44.74 -0.26
N PRO A 62 34.23 -43.98 0.31
CA PRO A 62 32.99 -44.50 0.92
C PRO A 62 32.08 -45.19 -0.09
N LEU A 63 32.23 -44.93 -1.36
CA LEU A 63 31.40 -45.50 -2.43
C LEU A 63 32.14 -46.63 -3.15
N PRO A 64 31.48 -47.79 -3.36
CA PRO A 64 32.16 -48.99 -3.90
C PRO A 64 32.51 -48.85 -5.38
N THR A 65 31.74 -48.08 -6.16
CA THR A 65 31.98 -47.93 -7.60
C THR A 65 31.70 -46.51 -8.07
N VAL A 66 32.28 -46.09 -9.18
CA VAL A 66 31.99 -44.83 -9.85
C VAL A 66 30.52 -44.76 -10.26
N GLY A 67 29.91 -45.88 -10.67
CA GLY A 67 28.51 -45.96 -11.04
C GLY A 67 27.57 -45.62 -9.87
N THR A 68 27.89 -46.06 -8.64
CA THR A 68 27.09 -45.68 -7.45
C THR A 68 27.18 -44.20 -7.14
N ALA A 69 28.38 -43.59 -7.35
CA ALA A 69 28.54 -42.14 -7.18
C ALA A 69 27.65 -41.36 -8.16
N PHE A 70 27.65 -41.75 -9.43
CA PHE A 70 26.79 -41.13 -10.45
C PHE A 70 25.28 -41.34 -10.16
N GLY A 71 24.90 -42.53 -9.66
CA GLY A 71 23.51 -42.78 -9.22
C GLY A 71 23.08 -41.83 -8.09
N CYS A 72 23.95 -41.65 -7.08
CA CYS A 72 23.71 -40.69 -6.01
C CYS A 72 23.61 -39.24 -6.54
N ILE A 73 24.53 -38.82 -7.42
CA ILE A 73 24.50 -37.48 -8.04
C ILE A 73 23.18 -37.25 -8.77
N LEU A 74 22.70 -38.23 -9.57
CA LEU A 74 21.46 -38.13 -10.31
C LEU A 74 20.25 -37.96 -9.38
N VAL A 75 20.14 -38.81 -8.34
CA VAL A 75 19.06 -38.75 -7.36
C VAL A 75 19.07 -37.41 -6.65
N PHE A 76 20.21 -36.96 -6.16
CA PHE A 76 20.33 -35.68 -5.45
C PHE A 76 20.06 -34.48 -6.38
N ALA A 77 20.46 -34.55 -7.65
CA ALA A 77 20.18 -33.50 -8.63
C ALA A 77 18.67 -33.36 -8.90
N LEU A 78 17.96 -34.47 -9.10
CA LEU A 78 16.51 -34.48 -9.29
C LEU A 78 15.78 -33.97 -8.03
N LEU A 79 16.18 -34.49 -6.86
CA LEU A 79 15.58 -34.09 -5.58
C LEU A 79 15.82 -32.61 -5.30
N ARG A 80 17.02 -32.08 -5.57
CA ARG A 80 17.33 -30.65 -5.47
C ARG A 80 16.40 -29.80 -6.32
N GLY A 81 16.13 -30.21 -7.57
CA GLY A 81 15.22 -29.48 -8.47
C GLY A 81 13.80 -29.39 -7.89
N VAL A 82 13.25 -30.52 -7.44
CA VAL A 82 11.91 -30.57 -6.83
C VAL A 82 11.85 -29.73 -5.54
N LEU A 83 12.83 -29.91 -4.62
CA LEU A 83 12.86 -29.19 -3.35
C LEU A 83 13.03 -27.69 -3.56
N ARG A 84 13.86 -27.26 -4.51
CA ARG A 84 14.04 -25.84 -4.83
C ARG A 84 12.78 -25.22 -5.40
N TYR A 85 12.09 -25.93 -6.30
CA TYR A 85 10.80 -25.48 -6.82
C TYR A 85 9.76 -25.35 -5.72
N ALA A 86 9.62 -26.39 -4.87
CA ALA A 86 8.64 -26.40 -3.80
C ALA A 86 8.91 -25.32 -2.74
N GLU A 87 10.18 -25.09 -2.39
CA GLU A 87 10.60 -23.99 -1.51
C GLU A 87 10.18 -22.64 -2.09
N GLN A 88 10.54 -22.35 -3.35
CA GLN A 88 10.23 -21.06 -4.00
C GLN A 88 8.72 -20.88 -4.15
N ALA A 89 8.00 -21.90 -4.61
CA ALA A 89 6.55 -21.85 -4.74
C ALA A 89 5.88 -21.55 -3.38
N SER A 90 6.36 -22.18 -2.30
CA SER A 90 5.86 -21.93 -0.94
C SER A 90 6.15 -20.51 -0.47
N ASN A 91 7.34 -19.97 -0.70
CA ASN A 91 7.73 -18.62 -0.32
C ASN A 91 6.87 -17.56 -1.04
N HIS A 92 6.66 -17.70 -2.35
CA HIS A 92 5.79 -16.79 -3.11
C HIS A 92 4.32 -16.94 -2.73
N TYR A 93 3.84 -18.17 -2.50
CA TYR A 93 2.47 -18.37 -2.00
C TYR A 93 2.23 -17.63 -0.68
N ILE A 94 3.16 -17.75 0.28
CA ILE A 94 3.10 -17.02 1.56
C ILE A 94 3.06 -15.51 1.31
N ALA A 95 3.99 -15.00 0.49
CA ALA A 95 4.08 -13.58 0.19
C ALA A 95 2.77 -13.04 -0.40
N PHE A 96 2.27 -13.61 -1.48
CA PHE A 96 1.04 -13.15 -2.14
C PHE A 96 -0.19 -13.23 -1.23
N ARG A 97 -0.29 -14.30 -0.41
CA ARG A 97 -1.38 -14.43 0.55
C ARG A 97 -1.33 -13.36 1.63
N LEU A 98 -0.13 -13.02 2.11
CA LEU A 98 0.07 -11.95 3.09
C LEU A 98 -0.16 -10.56 2.49
N LEU A 99 0.30 -10.31 1.26
CA LEU A 99 0.02 -9.06 0.56
C LEU A 99 -1.49 -8.83 0.40
N ALA A 100 -2.25 -9.87 0.01
CA ALA A 100 -3.69 -9.79 -0.07
C ALA A 100 -4.34 -9.47 1.30
N LEU A 101 -3.86 -10.11 2.39
CA LEU A 101 -4.31 -9.83 3.75
C LEU A 101 -4.00 -8.39 4.17
N ILE A 102 -2.80 -7.89 3.86
CA ILE A 102 -2.39 -6.52 4.18
C ILE A 102 -3.24 -5.51 3.40
N ARG A 103 -3.47 -5.73 2.09
CA ARG A 103 -4.37 -4.89 1.28
C ARG A 103 -5.78 -4.84 1.87
N TYR A 104 -6.32 -5.97 2.28
CA TYR A 104 -7.62 -6.02 2.94
C TYR A 104 -7.66 -5.20 4.24
N LYS A 105 -6.63 -5.35 5.10
CA LYS A 105 -6.51 -4.57 6.35
C LYS A 105 -6.34 -3.08 6.09
N VAL A 106 -5.52 -2.70 5.11
CA VAL A 106 -5.30 -1.31 4.70
C VAL A 106 -6.61 -0.71 4.19
N PHE A 107 -7.34 -1.43 3.34
CA PHE A 107 -8.66 -0.96 2.88
C PHE A 107 -9.64 -0.77 4.05
N GLY A 108 -9.66 -1.71 5.00
CA GLY A 108 -10.45 -1.58 6.23
C GLY A 108 -10.05 -0.37 7.08
N ALA A 109 -8.75 -0.06 7.17
CA ALA A 109 -8.26 1.14 7.87
C ALA A 109 -8.68 2.42 7.14
N LEU A 110 -8.48 2.49 5.82
CA LEU A 110 -8.89 3.63 4.99
C LEU A 110 -10.38 3.92 5.14
N ARG A 111 -11.23 2.88 5.11
CA ARG A 111 -12.67 3.03 5.32
C ARG A 111 -13.02 3.66 6.67
N ARG A 112 -12.30 3.30 7.75
CA ARG A 112 -12.50 3.88 9.08
C ARG A 112 -11.98 5.31 9.20
N LEU A 113 -10.94 5.66 8.43
CA LEU A 113 -10.32 6.98 8.44
C LEU A 113 -11.05 7.99 7.56
N THR A 114 -11.87 7.52 6.61
CA THR A 114 -12.64 8.35 5.67
C THR A 114 -13.85 8.98 6.37
N PRO A 115 -14.20 10.27 6.02
CA PRO A 115 -13.45 11.14 5.11
C PRO A 115 -12.38 11.97 5.83
N ALA A 116 -12.49 12.15 7.14
CA ALA A 116 -11.79 13.16 7.93
C ALA A 116 -10.26 13.12 7.80
N LYS A 117 -9.67 11.94 7.87
CA LYS A 117 -8.20 11.77 7.80
C LYS A 117 -7.65 11.71 6.38
N LEU A 118 -8.49 11.39 5.40
CA LEU A 118 -8.06 11.29 4.01
C LEU A 118 -8.25 12.59 3.23
N GLU A 119 -9.13 13.47 3.70
CA GLU A 119 -9.33 14.78 3.11
C GLU A 119 -8.07 15.65 3.31
N GLY A 120 -7.51 16.14 2.20
CA GLY A 120 -6.24 16.87 2.21
C GLY A 120 -4.98 16.01 2.08
N ARG A 121 -5.07 14.66 2.09
CA ARG A 121 -3.95 13.80 1.71
C ARG A 121 -3.81 13.72 0.19
N ASP A 122 -2.57 13.65 -0.26
CA ASP A 122 -2.29 13.43 -1.68
C ASP A 122 -2.81 12.04 -2.10
N ARG A 123 -3.69 12.04 -3.12
CA ARG A 123 -4.25 10.80 -3.69
C ARG A 123 -3.15 9.90 -4.27
N GLY A 124 -2.09 10.49 -4.84
CA GLY A 124 -0.94 9.76 -5.38
C GLY A 124 -0.16 9.03 -4.29
N ASP A 125 0.00 9.66 -3.11
CA ASP A 125 0.67 9.01 -1.97
C ASP A 125 -0.13 7.81 -1.45
N LEU A 126 -1.47 7.93 -1.36
CA LEU A 126 -2.33 6.81 -0.97
C LEU A 126 -2.29 5.65 -1.98
N ILE A 127 -2.30 5.96 -3.28
CA ILE A 127 -2.15 4.94 -4.33
C ILE A 127 -0.78 4.27 -4.21
N SER A 128 0.30 5.04 -4.06
CA SER A 128 1.65 4.52 -3.86
C SER A 128 1.73 3.60 -2.64
N LEU A 129 1.06 3.94 -1.54
CA LEU A 129 1.03 3.13 -0.33
C LEU A 129 0.30 1.79 -0.56
N ILE A 130 -0.84 1.80 -1.27
CA ILE A 130 -1.63 0.58 -1.53
C ILE A 130 -0.95 -0.33 -2.55
N THR A 131 -0.20 0.23 -3.49
CA THR A 131 0.51 -0.52 -4.55
C THR A 131 1.97 -0.76 -4.18
N ALA A 132 2.83 0.22 -4.40
CA ALA A 132 4.29 0.07 -4.31
C ALA A 132 4.79 -0.28 -2.91
N ASP A 133 4.23 0.33 -1.83
CA ASP A 133 4.70 0.03 -0.48
C ASP A 133 4.29 -1.36 -0.03
N ILE A 134 3.05 -1.78 -0.32
CA ILE A 134 2.63 -3.14 0.01
C ILE A 134 3.43 -4.15 -0.81
N GLU A 135 3.67 -3.90 -2.12
CA GLU A 135 4.49 -4.79 -2.95
C GLU A 135 5.93 -4.89 -2.45
N ALA A 136 6.52 -3.80 -1.95
CA ALA A 136 7.85 -3.85 -1.33
C ALA A 136 7.95 -4.83 -0.15
N LEU A 137 6.84 -5.13 0.53
CA LEU A 137 6.81 -6.12 1.61
C LEU A 137 6.96 -7.57 1.11
N GLU A 138 6.74 -7.84 -0.17
CA GLU A 138 7.03 -9.16 -0.77
C GLU A 138 8.48 -9.58 -0.52
N VAL A 139 9.41 -8.65 -0.69
CA VAL A 139 10.85 -8.89 -0.45
C VAL A 139 11.11 -9.36 0.98
N PHE A 140 10.39 -8.83 1.97
CA PHE A 140 10.51 -9.27 3.35
C PHE A 140 10.00 -10.71 3.54
N TYR A 141 8.84 -11.02 3.01
CA TYR A 141 8.20 -12.31 3.25
C TYR A 141 8.78 -13.44 2.41
N ALA A 142 9.02 -13.21 1.11
CA ALA A 142 9.55 -14.24 0.21
C ALA A 142 11.09 -14.36 0.25
N HIS A 143 11.79 -13.25 0.43
CA HIS A 143 13.23 -13.19 0.22
C HIS A 143 14.05 -12.87 1.48
N THR A 144 13.41 -12.64 2.66
CA THR A 144 14.14 -12.34 3.89
C THR A 144 13.98 -13.41 4.96
N ILE A 145 12.74 -13.67 5.41
CA ILE A 145 12.53 -14.54 6.58
C ILE A 145 13.05 -15.96 6.32
N SER A 146 12.54 -16.61 5.26
CA SER A 146 12.91 -17.99 4.93
C SER A 146 14.41 -18.13 4.57
N PRO A 147 14.99 -17.30 3.69
CA PRO A 147 16.42 -17.34 3.38
C PRO A 147 17.33 -17.11 4.58
N VAL A 148 16.97 -16.20 5.51
CA VAL A 148 17.76 -16.00 6.74
C VAL A 148 17.76 -17.25 7.61
N CYS A 149 16.58 -17.84 7.86
CA CYS A 149 16.47 -19.08 8.62
C CYS A 149 17.23 -20.22 7.96
N ILE A 150 17.09 -20.37 6.62
CA ILE A 150 17.82 -21.39 5.84
C ILE A 150 19.32 -21.17 5.98
N ALA A 151 19.84 -19.95 5.82
CA ALA A 151 21.28 -19.67 5.89
C ALA A 151 21.86 -19.97 7.27
N VAL A 152 21.15 -19.63 8.34
CA VAL A 152 21.61 -19.90 9.72
C VAL A 152 21.61 -21.40 10.03
N LEU A 153 20.52 -22.10 9.73
CA LEU A 153 20.43 -23.56 9.94
C LEU A 153 21.43 -24.32 9.08
N TRP A 154 21.60 -23.88 7.84
CA TRP A 154 22.55 -24.43 6.89
C TRP A 154 24.00 -24.25 7.35
N ALA A 155 24.41 -23.03 7.72
CA ALA A 155 25.75 -22.74 8.19
C ALA A 155 26.09 -23.56 9.46
N ALA A 156 25.16 -23.65 10.41
CA ALA A 156 25.32 -24.47 11.59
C ALA A 156 25.45 -25.96 11.24
N GLY A 157 24.56 -26.48 10.37
CA GLY A 157 24.59 -27.88 9.93
C GLY A 157 25.88 -28.26 9.19
N MET A 158 26.35 -27.41 8.25
CA MET A 158 27.60 -27.67 7.52
C MET A 158 28.82 -27.52 8.41
N THR A 159 28.85 -26.58 9.33
CA THR A 159 29.92 -26.48 10.32
C THR A 159 29.97 -27.74 11.19
N ALA A 160 28.83 -28.23 11.69
CA ALA A 160 28.76 -29.48 12.44
C ALA A 160 29.18 -30.70 11.61
N PHE A 161 28.81 -30.77 10.31
CA PHE A 161 29.19 -31.80 9.40
C PHE A 161 30.73 -31.85 9.19
N VAL A 162 31.37 -30.69 8.99
CA VAL A 162 32.84 -30.61 8.87
C VAL A 162 33.52 -30.89 10.20
N ALA A 163 32.93 -30.48 11.33
CA ALA A 163 33.46 -30.77 12.68
C ALA A 163 33.49 -32.27 13.01
N HIS A 164 32.63 -33.10 12.38
CA HIS A 164 32.67 -34.54 12.49
C HIS A 164 34.00 -35.12 11.95
N TRP A 165 34.58 -34.49 10.94
CA TRP A 165 35.88 -34.88 10.42
C TRP A 165 37.02 -34.31 11.28
N HIS A 166 37.04 -33.02 11.52
CA HIS A 166 37.96 -32.35 12.45
C HIS A 166 37.49 -30.92 12.79
N ILE A 167 37.74 -30.48 14.04
CA ILE A 167 37.27 -29.19 14.54
C ILE A 167 37.95 -27.99 13.86
N LEU A 168 39.23 -28.06 13.49
CA LEU A 168 39.97 -26.91 12.94
C LEU A 168 39.47 -26.47 11.56
N PRO A 169 39.25 -27.36 10.58
CA PRO A 169 38.59 -27.01 9.32
C PRO A 169 37.17 -26.45 9.51
N ALA A 170 36.40 -26.96 10.50
CA ALA A 170 35.08 -26.48 10.81
C ALA A 170 35.10 -25.04 11.34
N LEU A 171 36.05 -24.69 12.19
CA LEU A 171 36.24 -23.31 12.68
C LEU A 171 36.66 -22.36 11.56
N ALA A 172 37.53 -22.80 10.64
CA ALA A 172 37.89 -22.02 9.46
C ALA A 172 36.65 -21.75 8.56
N LEU A 173 35.82 -22.78 8.34
CA LEU A 173 34.58 -22.65 7.57
C LEU A 173 33.59 -21.72 8.25
N LEU A 174 33.39 -21.86 9.57
CA LEU A 174 32.51 -20.98 10.36
C LEU A 174 32.95 -19.50 10.29
N ALA A 175 34.27 -19.26 10.41
CA ALA A 175 34.84 -17.93 10.26
C ALA A 175 34.51 -17.35 8.85
N GLY A 176 34.61 -18.15 7.80
CA GLY A 176 34.22 -17.77 6.44
C GLY A 176 32.71 -17.41 6.35
N TYR A 177 31.86 -18.23 6.93
CA TYR A 177 30.41 -17.94 6.96
C TYR A 177 30.08 -16.63 7.71
N LEU A 178 30.73 -16.37 8.84
CA LEU A 178 30.56 -15.13 9.59
C LEU A 178 31.09 -13.91 8.84
N LEU A 179 32.22 -14.04 8.15
CA LEU A 179 32.79 -12.97 7.32
C LEU A 179 31.87 -12.61 6.16
N VAL A 180 31.40 -13.61 5.41
CA VAL A 180 30.56 -13.40 4.23
C VAL A 180 29.12 -13.07 4.61
N GLY A 181 28.55 -13.76 5.58
CA GLY A 181 27.13 -13.65 5.93
C GLY A 181 26.79 -12.54 6.93
N ALA A 182 27.75 -12.06 7.72
CA ALA A 182 27.50 -11.04 8.72
C ALA A 182 28.40 -9.81 8.58
N ALA A 183 29.72 -9.98 8.59
CA ALA A 183 30.65 -8.85 8.60
C ALA A 183 30.57 -8.03 7.30
N LEU A 184 30.58 -8.69 6.15
CA LEU A 184 30.55 -8.05 4.83
C LEU A 184 29.23 -7.30 4.57
N PRO A 185 28.01 -7.84 4.84
CA PRO A 185 26.77 -7.11 4.71
C PRO A 185 26.69 -5.86 5.59
N VAL A 186 27.11 -5.95 6.86
CA VAL A 186 27.14 -4.82 7.79
C VAL A 186 28.11 -3.73 7.29
N TRP A 187 29.29 -4.11 6.83
CA TRP A 187 30.26 -3.18 6.28
C TRP A 187 29.75 -2.52 4.99
N SER A 188 29.18 -3.29 4.07
CA SER A 188 28.66 -2.79 2.81
C SER A 188 27.46 -1.86 2.99
N ALA A 189 26.54 -2.19 3.91
CA ALA A 189 25.38 -1.39 4.20
C ALA A 189 25.76 0.02 4.70
N LYS A 190 26.70 0.11 5.67
CA LYS A 190 27.17 1.40 6.22
C LYS A 190 27.75 2.32 5.14
N ARG A 191 28.48 1.77 4.19
CA ARG A 191 29.16 2.54 3.12
C ARG A 191 28.31 2.73 1.85
N GLY A 192 27.26 1.91 1.65
CA GLY A 192 26.39 1.93 0.47
C GLY A 192 25.29 2.95 0.47
N GLN A 193 24.85 3.39 1.65
CA GLN A 193 23.67 4.22 1.81
C GLN A 193 23.74 5.57 1.07
N ALA A 194 24.91 6.22 1.08
CA ALA A 194 25.10 7.51 0.43
C ALA A 194 24.91 7.39 -1.10
N VAL A 195 25.63 6.46 -1.74
CA VAL A 195 25.56 6.24 -3.20
C VAL A 195 24.16 5.84 -3.66
N ALA A 196 23.52 4.95 -2.92
CA ALA A 196 22.15 4.54 -3.21
C ALA A 196 21.13 5.69 -3.02
N ARG A 197 21.35 6.58 -2.07
CA ARG A 197 20.53 7.78 -1.86
C ARG A 197 20.71 8.77 -3.01
N GLU A 198 21.95 9.05 -3.43
CA GLU A 198 22.24 9.94 -4.56
C GLU A 198 21.62 9.43 -5.87
N TYR A 199 21.72 8.13 -6.14
CA TYR A 199 21.06 7.53 -7.30
C TYR A 199 19.53 7.70 -7.25
N ARG A 200 18.89 7.42 -6.10
CA ARG A 200 17.43 7.58 -5.96
C ARG A 200 17.00 9.04 -6.12
N GLN A 201 17.79 9.98 -5.60
CA GLN A 201 17.50 11.41 -5.79
C GLN A 201 17.60 11.80 -7.26
N ALA A 202 18.68 11.43 -7.95
CA ALA A 202 18.84 11.71 -9.38
C ALA A 202 17.71 11.07 -10.23
N LEU A 203 17.26 9.87 -9.85
CA LEU A 203 16.12 9.21 -10.51
C LEU A 203 14.81 9.99 -10.29
N ALA A 204 14.54 10.43 -9.06
CA ALA A 204 13.37 11.23 -8.74
C ALA A 204 13.36 12.57 -9.49
N ASP A 205 14.50 13.26 -9.52
CA ASP A 205 14.65 14.54 -10.22
C ASP A 205 14.45 14.37 -11.73
N THR A 206 15.02 13.31 -12.31
CA THR A 206 14.83 12.98 -13.74
C THR A 206 13.36 12.68 -14.05
N ASN A 207 12.70 11.84 -13.24
CA ASN A 207 11.30 11.49 -13.42
C ASN A 207 10.38 12.72 -13.30
N SER A 208 10.64 13.60 -12.32
CA SER A 208 9.91 14.86 -12.15
C SER A 208 10.06 15.76 -13.36
N TYR A 209 11.28 15.93 -13.85
CA TYR A 209 11.55 16.76 -15.03
C TYR A 209 10.88 16.23 -16.31
N VAL A 210 10.91 14.89 -16.51
CA VAL A 210 10.22 14.24 -17.64
C VAL A 210 8.71 14.42 -17.52
N LEU A 211 8.13 14.21 -16.33
CA LEU A 211 6.70 14.35 -16.10
C LEU A 211 6.23 15.79 -16.31
N GLU A 212 6.98 16.78 -15.82
CA GLU A 212 6.71 18.20 -16.07
C GLU A 212 6.76 18.53 -17.57
N SER A 213 7.77 17.99 -18.28
CA SER A 213 7.91 18.20 -19.71
C SER A 213 6.74 17.60 -20.50
N LEU A 214 6.23 16.43 -20.08
CA LEU A 214 5.04 15.82 -20.70
C LEU A 214 3.76 16.60 -20.40
N ARG A 215 3.58 17.07 -19.16
CA ARG A 215 2.41 17.90 -18.80
C ARG A 215 2.41 19.24 -19.51
N GLY A 216 3.59 19.87 -19.64
CA GLY A 216 3.79 21.13 -20.34
C GLY A 216 4.05 20.99 -21.82
N LEU A 217 3.82 19.83 -22.46
CA LEU A 217 4.15 19.59 -23.86
C LEU A 217 3.48 20.57 -24.81
N ARG A 218 2.21 20.93 -24.54
CA ARG A 218 1.45 21.91 -25.34
C ARG A 218 2.12 23.28 -25.32
N ASP A 219 2.53 23.74 -24.13
CA ASP A 219 3.18 25.03 -23.96
C ASP A 219 4.58 25.01 -24.56
N THR A 220 5.33 23.90 -24.37
CA THR A 220 6.64 23.69 -25.00
C THR A 220 6.59 23.79 -26.52
N LEU A 221 5.55 23.21 -27.15
CA LEU A 221 5.34 23.32 -28.60
C LEU A 221 4.91 24.72 -29.00
N GLN A 222 3.99 25.36 -28.25
CA GLN A 222 3.49 26.70 -28.54
C GLN A 222 4.62 27.75 -28.48
N TYR A 223 5.52 27.66 -27.51
CA TYR A 223 6.63 28.61 -27.32
C TYR A 223 7.95 28.16 -27.97
N GLN A 224 7.95 27.04 -28.70
CA GLN A 224 9.11 26.51 -29.45
C GLN A 224 10.31 26.17 -28.55
N ASP A 225 10.08 25.79 -27.28
CA ASP A 225 11.12 25.46 -26.29
C ASP A 225 11.54 23.97 -26.30
N THR A 226 11.23 23.26 -27.38
CA THR A 226 11.46 21.81 -27.50
C THR A 226 12.93 21.42 -27.38
N ALA A 227 13.82 22.23 -27.98
CA ALA A 227 15.26 21.96 -27.95
C ALA A 227 15.85 22.09 -26.54
N ALA A 228 15.45 23.11 -25.79
CA ALA A 228 15.90 23.32 -24.41
C ALA A 228 15.39 22.20 -23.49
N ARG A 229 14.13 21.79 -23.63
CA ARG A 229 13.57 20.67 -22.87
C ARG A 229 14.26 19.34 -23.18
N ALA A 230 14.53 19.06 -24.47
CA ALA A 230 15.26 17.86 -24.87
C ALA A 230 16.70 17.86 -24.31
N ALA A 231 17.41 18.99 -24.36
CA ALA A 231 18.73 19.13 -23.76
C ALA A 231 18.69 18.92 -22.23
N GLY A 232 17.66 19.43 -21.54
CA GLY A 232 17.44 19.20 -20.13
C GLY A 232 17.24 17.72 -19.79
N ILE A 233 16.40 17.00 -20.54
CA ILE A 233 16.20 15.54 -20.36
C ILE A 233 17.54 14.81 -20.54
N THR A 234 18.34 15.17 -21.54
CA THR A 234 19.67 14.58 -21.77
C THR A 234 20.59 14.81 -20.60
N ALA A 235 20.70 16.04 -20.08
CA ALA A 235 21.55 16.37 -18.95
C ALA A 235 21.15 15.62 -17.67
N HIS A 236 19.85 15.53 -17.37
CA HIS A 236 19.34 14.72 -16.24
C HIS A 236 19.66 13.24 -16.43
N SER A 237 19.51 12.70 -17.65
CA SER A 237 19.81 11.30 -17.98
C SER A 237 21.30 10.98 -17.86
N GLU A 238 22.20 11.90 -18.25
CA GLU A 238 23.66 11.75 -18.07
C GLU A 238 24.02 11.72 -16.59
N THR A 239 23.47 12.64 -15.80
CA THR A 239 23.66 12.67 -14.34
C THR A 239 23.19 11.38 -13.68
N LEU A 240 21.99 10.90 -14.04
CA LEU A 240 21.44 9.63 -13.57
C LEU A 240 22.33 8.45 -13.97
N GLY A 241 22.81 8.42 -15.22
CA GLY A 241 23.73 7.39 -15.73
C GLY A 241 25.04 7.33 -14.96
N ALA A 242 25.65 8.48 -14.62
CA ALA A 242 26.84 8.55 -13.79
C ALA A 242 26.60 7.98 -12.38
N LYS A 243 25.48 8.33 -11.73
CA LYS A 243 25.11 7.79 -10.41
C LYS A 243 24.80 6.30 -10.46
N GLN A 244 24.13 5.84 -11.51
CA GLN A 244 23.87 4.42 -11.73
C GLN A 244 25.18 3.62 -11.90
N THR A 245 26.12 4.14 -12.67
CA THR A 245 27.44 3.54 -12.87
C THR A 245 28.20 3.40 -11.56
N ALA A 246 28.21 4.45 -10.71
CA ALA A 246 28.82 4.40 -9.39
C ALA A 246 28.18 3.34 -8.48
N LEU A 247 26.85 3.20 -8.52
CA LEU A 247 26.11 2.16 -7.78
C LEU A 247 26.49 0.75 -8.27
N LYS A 248 26.48 0.54 -9.60
CA LYS A 248 26.82 -0.76 -10.22
C LYS A 248 28.27 -1.17 -10.00
N TYR A 249 29.22 -0.23 -10.09
CA TYR A 249 30.62 -0.48 -9.74
C TYR A 249 30.76 -1.00 -8.31
N ARG A 250 30.02 -0.41 -7.39
CA ARG A 250 30.04 -0.81 -5.99
C ARG A 250 29.41 -2.19 -5.76
N GLU A 251 28.29 -2.49 -6.42
CA GLU A 251 27.69 -3.83 -6.39
C GLU A 251 28.70 -4.88 -6.90
N GLY A 252 29.35 -4.58 -8.01
CA GLY A 252 30.41 -5.44 -8.57
C GLY A 252 31.58 -5.66 -7.62
N LEU A 253 32.00 -4.61 -6.90
CA LEU A 253 33.06 -4.71 -5.88
C LEU A 253 32.66 -5.64 -4.72
N ILE A 254 31.40 -5.54 -4.24
CA ILE A 254 30.89 -6.43 -3.19
C ILE A 254 30.92 -7.88 -3.65
N VAL A 255 30.49 -8.17 -4.88
CA VAL A 255 30.53 -9.51 -5.47
C VAL A 255 31.96 -10.02 -5.56
N ALA A 256 32.89 -9.18 -6.03
CA ALA A 256 34.32 -9.55 -6.13
C ALA A 256 34.91 -9.86 -4.75
N VAL A 257 34.69 -9.03 -3.74
CA VAL A 257 35.14 -9.26 -2.36
C VAL A 257 34.52 -10.54 -1.79
N THR A 258 33.22 -10.77 -2.01
CA THR A 258 32.51 -11.99 -1.58
C THR A 258 33.22 -13.25 -2.15
N ASN A 259 33.42 -13.29 -3.47
CA ASN A 259 34.03 -14.43 -4.14
C ASN A 259 35.48 -14.64 -3.68
N THR A 260 36.21 -13.54 -3.46
CA THR A 260 37.59 -13.58 -2.93
C THR A 260 37.63 -14.17 -1.52
N LEU A 261 36.71 -13.75 -0.63
CA LEU A 261 36.61 -14.30 0.73
C LEU A 261 36.25 -15.80 0.73
N ILE A 262 35.36 -16.23 -0.16
CA ILE A 262 35.00 -17.64 -0.32
C ILE A 262 36.21 -18.45 -0.77
N LEU A 263 36.96 -17.94 -1.76
CA LEU A 263 38.18 -18.58 -2.23
C LEU A 263 39.24 -18.70 -1.13
N PHE A 264 39.51 -17.62 -0.40
CA PHE A 264 40.45 -17.64 0.73
C PHE A 264 40.00 -18.58 1.83
N THR A 265 38.69 -18.63 2.17
CA THR A 265 38.17 -19.58 3.15
C THR A 265 38.39 -21.02 2.68
N THR A 266 38.11 -21.31 1.40
CA THR A 266 38.31 -22.66 0.82
C THR A 266 39.79 -23.06 0.85
N LEU A 267 40.70 -22.14 0.49
CA LEU A 267 42.13 -22.38 0.56
C LEU A 267 42.63 -22.56 2.01
N ALA A 268 42.10 -21.81 2.95
CA ALA A 268 42.39 -21.97 4.38
C ALA A 268 41.96 -23.34 4.90
N VAL A 269 40.71 -23.76 4.57
CA VAL A 269 40.19 -25.10 4.91
C VAL A 269 41.07 -26.19 4.28
N LEU A 270 41.44 -26.06 3.01
CA LEU A 270 42.32 -26.99 2.33
C LEU A 270 43.69 -27.04 3.02
N GLY A 271 44.35 -25.90 3.28
CA GLY A 271 45.66 -25.83 3.93
C GLY A 271 45.67 -26.46 5.32
N VAL A 272 44.65 -26.14 6.14
CA VAL A 272 44.48 -26.76 7.47
C VAL A 272 44.24 -28.26 7.35
N SER A 273 43.40 -28.69 6.42
CA SER A 273 43.11 -30.12 6.22
C SER A 273 44.34 -30.91 5.72
N LEU A 274 45.15 -30.33 4.83
CA LEU A 274 46.42 -30.96 4.37
C LEU A 274 47.44 -31.03 5.51
N TRP A 275 47.56 -30.01 6.35
CA TRP A 275 48.44 -30.00 7.50
C TRP A 275 48.07 -31.11 8.51
N LEU A 276 46.75 -31.29 8.77
CA LEU A 276 46.24 -32.38 9.61
C LEU A 276 46.48 -33.77 8.98
N TYR A 277 46.32 -33.86 7.65
CA TYR A 277 46.65 -35.10 6.92
C TYR A 277 48.12 -35.49 7.07
N GLN A 278 49.04 -34.54 6.96
CA GLN A 278 50.49 -34.80 7.18
C GLN A 278 50.81 -35.24 8.61
N ARG A 279 49.98 -34.85 9.58
CA ARG A 279 50.08 -35.29 10.98
C ARG A 279 49.43 -36.65 11.25
N GLY A 280 48.73 -37.20 10.28
CA GLY A 280 47.96 -38.44 10.44
C GLY A 280 46.66 -38.27 11.26
N GLU A 281 46.24 -37.02 11.54
CA GLU A 281 45.04 -36.70 12.31
C GLU A 281 43.76 -36.66 11.43
N LEU A 282 43.92 -36.56 10.10
CA LEU A 282 42.81 -36.53 9.12
C LEU A 282 43.13 -37.44 7.95
N ALA A 283 42.19 -38.28 7.48
CA ALA A 283 42.35 -39.11 6.29
C ALA A 283 42.21 -38.28 5.00
N ALA A 284 42.72 -38.76 3.87
CA ALA A 284 42.62 -38.12 2.56
C ALA A 284 41.16 -37.82 2.16
N GLN A 285 40.22 -38.71 2.51
CA GLN A 285 38.80 -38.50 2.34
C GLN A 285 38.30 -37.26 3.10
N GLY A 286 38.77 -37.05 4.33
CA GLY A 286 38.42 -35.88 5.16
C GLY A 286 38.91 -34.57 4.53
N VAL A 287 40.15 -34.57 3.97
CA VAL A 287 40.68 -33.41 3.22
C VAL A 287 39.77 -33.04 2.07
N LEU A 288 39.38 -34.05 1.27
CA LEU A 288 38.49 -33.83 0.13
C LEU A 288 37.13 -33.32 0.55
N VAL A 289 36.49 -33.98 1.53
CA VAL A 289 35.15 -33.63 1.99
C VAL A 289 35.13 -32.22 2.60
N CYS A 290 36.06 -31.87 3.48
CA CYS A 290 36.15 -30.55 4.09
C CYS A 290 36.33 -29.45 3.03
N THR A 291 37.21 -29.68 2.04
CA THR A 291 37.51 -28.72 0.98
C THR A 291 36.31 -28.53 0.03
N LEU A 292 35.69 -29.63 -0.44
CA LEU A 292 34.54 -29.56 -1.33
C LEU A 292 33.31 -28.96 -0.63
N THR A 293 33.16 -29.24 0.66
CA THR A 293 32.14 -28.58 1.47
C THR A 293 32.37 -27.06 1.53
N ALA A 294 33.61 -26.63 1.82
CA ALA A 294 33.94 -25.20 1.84
C ALA A 294 33.70 -24.54 0.47
N LEU A 295 34.01 -25.22 -0.64
CA LEU A 295 33.82 -24.69 -1.99
C LEU A 295 32.32 -24.54 -2.39
N SER A 296 31.47 -25.49 -1.97
CA SER A 296 30.09 -25.60 -2.50
C SER A 296 28.99 -25.13 -1.57
N SER A 297 29.28 -24.80 -0.30
CA SER A 297 28.27 -24.57 0.73
C SER A 297 27.92 -23.10 0.98
N PHE A 298 28.55 -22.12 0.34
CA PHE A 298 28.32 -20.70 0.59
C PHE A 298 27.02 -20.14 0.01
N GLY A 299 26.31 -20.87 -0.86
CA GLY A 299 25.12 -20.38 -1.55
C GLY A 299 24.09 -19.64 -0.67
N PRO A 300 23.57 -20.25 0.41
CA PRO A 300 22.62 -19.57 1.31
C PRO A 300 23.21 -18.35 2.02
N VAL A 301 24.50 -18.39 2.37
CA VAL A 301 25.17 -17.28 3.05
C VAL A 301 25.39 -16.09 2.12
N VAL A 302 25.69 -16.33 0.84
CA VAL A 302 25.78 -15.29 -0.20
C VAL A 302 24.43 -14.65 -0.47
N ALA A 303 23.34 -15.44 -0.47
CA ALA A 303 22.00 -14.90 -0.60
C ALA A 303 21.68 -13.91 0.53
N LEU A 304 22.14 -14.20 1.75
CA LEU A 304 22.01 -13.31 2.91
C LEU A 304 22.77 -11.98 2.73
N ALA A 305 23.99 -12.06 2.15
CA ALA A 305 24.82 -10.87 1.89
C ALA A 305 24.14 -9.87 0.94
N ASN A 306 23.30 -10.35 0.02
CA ASN A 306 22.61 -9.54 -0.98
C ASN A 306 21.32 -8.88 -0.45
N LEU A 307 20.79 -9.29 0.72
CA LEU A 307 19.54 -8.74 1.28
C LEU A 307 19.69 -7.32 1.79
N GLY A 308 20.88 -6.92 2.25
CA GLY A 308 21.08 -5.66 3.00
C GLY A 308 20.67 -4.38 2.25
N ALA A 309 20.80 -4.35 0.93
CA ALA A 309 20.49 -3.18 0.12
C ALA A 309 18.97 -2.93 -0.02
N GLY A 310 18.15 -3.99 -0.08
CA GLY A 310 16.69 -3.90 -0.23
C GLY A 310 15.94 -3.63 1.06
N LEU A 311 16.45 -4.10 2.21
CA LEU A 311 15.75 -4.06 3.49
C LEU A 311 15.44 -2.64 3.98
N THR A 312 16.29 -1.66 3.71
CA THR A 312 16.05 -0.27 4.10
C THR A 312 14.77 0.28 3.46
N GLN A 313 14.55 -0.01 2.18
CA GLN A 313 13.33 0.39 1.47
C GLN A 313 12.12 -0.35 2.03
N VAL A 314 12.25 -1.66 2.25
CA VAL A 314 11.19 -2.50 2.82
C VAL A 314 10.76 -1.98 4.19
N PHE A 315 11.70 -1.61 5.06
CA PHE A 315 11.36 -1.06 6.38
C PHE A 315 10.69 0.32 6.30
N ALA A 316 11.09 1.17 5.37
CA ALA A 316 10.43 2.45 5.15
C ALA A 316 8.98 2.26 4.67
N SER A 317 8.77 1.38 3.69
CA SER A 317 7.44 1.02 3.20
C SER A 317 6.58 0.36 4.27
N ALA A 318 7.16 -0.56 5.06
CA ALA A 318 6.49 -1.21 6.18
C ALA A 318 6.05 -0.20 7.25
N ASP A 319 6.91 0.77 7.60
CA ASP A 319 6.58 1.80 8.59
C ASP A 319 5.41 2.65 8.14
N ARG A 320 5.35 3.06 6.85
CA ARG A 320 4.22 3.79 6.27
C ARG A 320 2.92 2.98 6.32
N VAL A 321 2.96 1.71 5.93
CA VAL A 321 1.80 0.81 5.97
C VAL A 321 1.31 0.59 7.40
N LEU A 322 2.22 0.31 8.35
CA LEU A 322 1.89 0.11 9.76
C LEU A 322 1.38 1.39 10.42
N ALA A 323 1.91 2.56 10.04
CA ALA A 323 1.42 3.85 10.52
C ALA A 323 -0.04 4.05 10.16
N LEU A 324 -0.42 3.78 8.89
CA LEU A 324 -1.81 3.85 8.46
C LEU A 324 -2.72 2.86 9.20
N LEU A 325 -2.26 1.63 9.42
CA LEU A 325 -3.04 0.59 10.11
C LEU A 325 -3.31 0.94 11.59
N ASP A 326 -2.36 1.61 12.24
CA ASP A 326 -2.43 2.00 13.65
C ASP A 326 -3.07 3.40 13.84
N GLU A 327 -3.38 4.10 12.74
CA GLU A 327 -3.99 5.42 12.82
C GLU A 327 -5.41 5.35 13.38
N ALA A 328 -5.69 6.17 14.39
CA ALA A 328 -7.02 6.25 14.99
C ALA A 328 -7.95 7.12 14.14
N PRO A 329 -9.21 6.74 13.92
CA PRO A 329 -10.20 7.59 13.29
C PRO A 329 -10.43 8.87 14.11
N VAL A 330 -10.76 9.97 13.43
CA VAL A 330 -11.13 11.24 14.10
C VAL A 330 -12.48 11.09 14.79
N THR A 331 -13.39 10.38 14.12
CA THR A 331 -14.76 10.16 14.61
C THR A 331 -14.93 8.66 14.84
N PRO A 332 -15.08 8.20 16.09
CA PRO A 332 -15.30 6.79 16.37
C PRO A 332 -16.68 6.36 15.87
N GLU A 333 -16.77 5.15 15.33
CA GLU A 333 -18.04 4.52 14.98
C GLU A 333 -18.81 4.17 16.26
N VAL A 334 -20.08 4.57 16.33
CA VAL A 334 -20.97 4.24 17.44
C VAL A 334 -21.88 3.10 17.01
N THR A 335 -21.65 1.91 17.57
CA THR A 335 -22.45 0.70 17.27
C THR A 335 -23.60 0.51 18.24
N ASP A 336 -23.41 0.90 19.49
CA ASP A 336 -24.36 0.69 20.61
C ASP A 336 -25.18 1.95 20.90
N GLY A 337 -25.21 2.90 19.95
CA GLY A 337 -25.94 4.17 20.08
C GLY A 337 -27.43 4.02 19.86
N GLU A 338 -28.15 5.08 20.20
CA GLU A 338 -29.61 5.16 20.01
C GLU A 338 -30.00 5.23 18.53
N ASN A 339 -31.12 4.62 18.18
CA ASN A 339 -31.74 4.72 16.85
C ASN A 339 -32.84 5.79 16.85
N THR A 340 -32.44 7.04 17.08
CA THR A 340 -33.40 8.17 17.13
C THR A 340 -33.82 8.57 15.72
N PRO A 341 -35.10 8.62 15.39
CA PRO A 341 -35.56 9.10 14.10
C PRO A 341 -35.27 10.60 13.94
N PHE A 342 -35.02 11.03 12.72
CA PHE A 342 -34.79 12.43 12.41
C PHE A 342 -36.06 13.26 12.65
N ALA A 343 -35.98 14.28 13.48
CA ALA A 343 -37.05 15.20 13.82
C ALA A 343 -36.56 16.67 13.80
N GLY A 344 -35.84 17.02 12.73
CA GLY A 344 -35.14 18.29 12.62
C GLY A 344 -33.73 18.25 13.20
N ALA A 345 -32.93 19.27 12.91
CA ALA A 345 -31.57 19.39 13.44
C ALA A 345 -31.36 20.73 14.15
N GLU A 346 -30.58 20.70 15.22
CA GLU A 346 -30.22 21.88 15.99
C GLU A 346 -28.72 21.95 16.19
N VAL A 347 -28.14 23.07 15.81
CA VAL A 347 -26.71 23.39 16.01
C VAL A 347 -26.64 24.44 17.11
N ARG A 348 -25.94 24.16 18.23
CA ARG A 348 -25.85 25.06 19.39
C ARG A 348 -24.40 25.39 19.72
N GLY A 349 -24.02 26.66 19.53
CA GLY A 349 -22.70 27.20 19.94
C GLY A 349 -21.50 26.45 19.35
N VAL A 350 -21.65 25.96 18.13
CA VAL A 350 -20.63 25.11 17.52
C VAL A 350 -19.43 25.92 17.05
N SER A 351 -18.24 25.56 17.55
CA SER A 351 -16.99 26.03 17.00
C SER A 351 -16.17 24.86 16.49
N PHE A 352 -15.48 25.05 15.37
CA PHE A 352 -14.69 24.04 14.73
C PHE A 352 -13.58 24.63 13.84
N GLY A 353 -12.43 23.93 13.77
CA GLY A 353 -11.32 24.29 12.90
C GLY A 353 -10.50 23.09 12.48
N TYR A 354 -9.84 23.22 11.33
CA TYR A 354 -8.90 22.23 10.82
C TYR A 354 -7.47 22.60 11.21
N ALA A 355 -6.70 21.66 11.71
CA ALA A 355 -5.25 21.85 12.00
C ALA A 355 -4.89 23.12 12.79
N GLY A 356 -5.80 23.58 13.68
CA GLY A 356 -5.58 24.81 14.49
C GLY A 356 -6.11 26.10 13.85
N GLU A 357 -6.55 26.06 12.59
CA GLU A 357 -7.22 27.19 11.94
C GLU A 357 -8.73 27.11 12.21
N GLN A 358 -9.28 28.10 12.91
CA GLN A 358 -10.70 28.15 13.26
C GLN A 358 -11.56 28.56 12.07
N VAL A 359 -12.47 27.69 11.64
CA VAL A 359 -13.37 27.91 10.50
C VAL A 359 -14.77 28.34 10.94
N LEU A 360 -15.34 27.70 11.97
CA LEU A 360 -16.65 28.05 12.52
C LEU A 360 -16.49 28.58 13.95
N ARG A 361 -17.28 29.62 14.30
CA ARG A 361 -17.19 30.34 15.57
C ARG A 361 -18.58 30.52 16.17
N GLU A 362 -18.90 29.70 17.19
CA GLU A 362 -20.15 29.79 17.96
C GLU A 362 -21.41 29.76 17.08
N ILE A 363 -21.44 28.93 16.03
CA ILE A 363 -22.56 28.79 15.14
C ILE A 363 -23.77 28.23 15.91
N SER A 364 -24.90 28.92 15.81
CA SER A 364 -26.18 28.43 16.31
C SER A 364 -27.27 28.63 15.26
N LEU A 365 -27.94 27.53 14.87
CA LEU A 365 -29.04 27.56 13.92
C LEU A 365 -29.96 26.35 14.14
N THR A 366 -31.22 26.50 13.75
CA THR A 366 -32.20 25.42 13.79
C THR A 366 -32.67 25.08 12.38
N ILE A 367 -32.72 23.78 12.08
CA ILE A 367 -33.22 23.23 10.82
C ILE A 367 -34.55 22.52 11.13
N PRO A 368 -35.71 23.20 10.94
CA PRO A 368 -37.00 22.61 11.23
C PRO A 368 -37.32 21.44 10.31
N GLU A 369 -38.06 20.46 10.83
CA GLU A 369 -38.52 19.31 10.04
C GLU A 369 -39.40 19.75 8.86
N LYS A 370 -39.24 19.08 7.71
CA LYS A 370 -40.05 19.31 6.48
C LYS A 370 -39.97 20.74 5.96
N LYS A 371 -38.81 21.38 6.07
CA LYS A 371 -38.53 22.73 5.55
C LYS A 371 -37.27 22.71 4.68
N ILE A 372 -37.22 23.64 3.73
CA ILE A 372 -36.00 23.95 2.99
C ILE A 372 -35.28 25.08 3.72
N VAL A 373 -34.14 24.76 4.32
CA VAL A 373 -33.26 25.74 4.97
C VAL A 373 -32.12 26.08 4.03
N GLY A 374 -31.98 27.35 3.68
CA GLY A 374 -30.91 27.84 2.84
C GLY A 374 -29.74 28.37 3.64
N ILE A 375 -28.51 28.06 3.24
CA ILE A 375 -27.28 28.66 3.79
C ILE A 375 -26.54 29.39 2.69
N THR A 376 -26.35 30.69 2.86
CA THR A 376 -25.60 31.56 1.96
C THR A 376 -24.28 31.97 2.57
N GLY A 377 -23.37 32.49 1.76
CA GLY A 377 -22.09 33.07 2.23
C GLY A 377 -21.00 32.98 1.18
N ARG A 378 -19.91 33.72 1.38
CA ARG A 378 -18.75 33.72 0.48
C ARG A 378 -18.08 32.34 0.44
N SER A 379 -17.32 32.07 -0.63
CA SER A 379 -16.46 30.88 -0.68
C SER A 379 -15.47 30.91 0.52
N GLY A 380 -15.26 29.77 1.15
CA GLY A 380 -14.42 29.66 2.34
C GLY A 380 -15.05 30.11 3.66
N SER A 381 -16.33 30.53 3.70
CA SER A 381 -17.00 30.98 4.94
C SER A 381 -17.34 29.84 5.94
N GLY A 382 -17.13 28.56 5.59
CA GLY A 382 -17.38 27.42 6.46
C GLY A 382 -18.65 26.63 6.17
N LYS A 383 -19.41 26.94 5.08
CA LYS A 383 -20.68 26.26 4.72
C LYS A 383 -20.53 24.75 4.56
N SER A 384 -19.59 24.30 3.73
CA SER A 384 -19.32 22.86 3.53
C SER A 384 -18.79 22.19 4.80
N THR A 385 -18.06 22.93 5.65
CA THR A 385 -17.64 22.44 6.97
C THR A 385 -18.85 22.17 7.86
N LEU A 386 -19.86 23.03 7.85
CA LEU A 386 -21.09 22.81 8.61
C LEU A 386 -21.84 21.56 8.12
N LEU A 387 -21.95 21.33 6.79
CA LEU A 387 -22.52 20.10 6.25
C LEU A 387 -21.77 18.85 6.72
N ARG A 388 -20.44 18.90 6.72
CA ARG A 388 -19.59 17.79 7.18
C ARG A 388 -19.74 17.48 8.67
N LEU A 389 -19.97 18.51 9.49
CA LEU A 389 -20.26 18.35 10.91
C LEU A 389 -21.66 17.77 11.16
N LEU A 390 -22.67 18.21 10.39
CA LEU A 390 -24.02 17.63 10.42
C LEU A 390 -23.98 16.15 10.05
N MET A 391 -23.21 15.77 9.02
CA MET A 391 -22.96 14.38 8.65
C MET A 391 -22.08 13.64 9.65
N ARG A 392 -21.64 14.27 10.74
CA ARG A 392 -20.68 13.69 11.69
C ARG A 392 -19.45 13.04 11.01
N PHE A 393 -18.92 13.67 9.96
CA PHE A 393 -17.62 13.30 9.42
C PHE A 393 -16.48 13.77 10.33
N TRP A 394 -16.75 14.83 11.12
CA TRP A 394 -15.93 15.29 12.26
C TRP A 394 -16.86 15.53 13.45
N ASP A 395 -16.34 15.32 14.65
CA ASP A 395 -17.00 15.75 15.87
C ASP A 395 -16.71 17.24 16.13
N VAL A 396 -17.68 17.97 16.67
CA VAL A 396 -17.52 19.38 17.02
C VAL A 396 -16.52 19.55 18.16
N GLN A 397 -15.71 20.63 18.11
CA GLN A 397 -14.73 20.94 19.15
C GLN A 397 -15.41 21.56 20.38
N THR A 398 -16.38 22.44 20.16
CA THR A 398 -17.25 23.00 21.20
C THR A 398 -18.68 23.04 20.70
N GLY A 399 -19.64 23.10 21.62
CA GLY A 399 -21.07 23.08 21.30
C GLY A 399 -21.61 21.67 21.06
N SER A 400 -22.78 21.59 20.44
CA SER A 400 -23.44 20.32 20.12
C SER A 400 -24.27 20.42 18.85
N ILE A 401 -24.42 19.28 18.16
CA ILE A 401 -25.38 19.09 17.07
C ILE A 401 -26.34 17.99 17.51
N ARG A 402 -27.62 18.24 17.36
CA ARG A 402 -28.68 17.32 17.77
C ARG A 402 -29.62 17.00 16.61
N PHE A 403 -30.08 15.75 16.55
CA PHE A 403 -31.20 15.34 15.74
C PHE A 403 -32.39 15.06 16.68
N GLY A 404 -33.42 15.88 16.59
CA GLY A 404 -34.48 15.89 17.59
C GLY A 404 -33.91 16.17 19.00
N ALA A 405 -34.07 15.24 19.94
CA ALA A 405 -33.59 15.39 21.31
C ALA A 405 -32.14 14.96 21.50
N GLU A 406 -31.57 14.11 20.61
CA GLU A 406 -30.32 13.41 20.84
C GLU A 406 -29.12 14.08 20.17
N ASP A 407 -27.98 14.09 20.86
CA ASP A 407 -26.69 14.50 20.29
C ASP A 407 -26.21 13.45 19.27
N ILE A 408 -25.86 13.89 18.06
CA ILE A 408 -25.45 13.00 16.97
C ILE A 408 -24.24 12.12 17.34
N ARG A 409 -23.45 12.51 18.35
CA ARG A 409 -22.32 11.72 18.87
C ARG A 409 -22.76 10.46 19.62
N ARG A 410 -24.04 10.37 20.05
CA ARG A 410 -24.63 9.22 20.74
C ARG A 410 -25.52 8.37 19.86
N VAL A 411 -25.87 8.86 18.67
CA VAL A 411 -26.69 8.14 17.70
C VAL A 411 -25.85 7.03 17.05
N ASN A 412 -26.46 5.85 16.86
CA ASN A 412 -25.85 4.76 16.10
C ASN A 412 -25.42 5.25 14.72
N THR A 413 -24.16 5.01 14.33
CA THR A 413 -23.59 5.56 13.08
C THR A 413 -24.34 5.06 11.85
N ALA A 414 -24.77 3.80 11.80
CA ALA A 414 -25.51 3.25 10.66
C ALA A 414 -26.91 3.88 10.58
N ALA A 415 -27.59 4.07 11.72
CA ALA A 415 -28.88 4.75 11.78
C ALA A 415 -28.77 6.23 11.36
N LEU A 416 -27.70 6.93 11.76
CA LEU A 416 -27.43 8.29 11.33
C LEU A 416 -27.27 8.36 9.79
N ARG A 417 -26.45 7.48 9.21
CA ARG A 417 -26.24 7.43 7.74
C ARG A 417 -27.51 7.10 6.96
N ALA A 418 -28.38 6.26 7.50
CA ALA A 418 -29.66 5.94 6.86
C ALA A 418 -30.63 7.13 6.81
N GLN A 419 -30.45 8.12 7.69
CA GLN A 419 -31.30 9.30 7.80
C GLN A 419 -30.78 10.52 7.04
N GLU A 420 -29.57 10.45 6.48
CA GLU A 420 -28.90 11.56 5.82
C GLU A 420 -28.56 11.22 4.37
N SER A 421 -28.69 12.19 3.49
CA SER A 421 -28.20 12.10 2.12
C SER A 421 -27.45 13.37 1.75
N LEU A 422 -26.19 13.24 1.31
CA LEU A 422 -25.35 14.37 0.94
C LEU A 422 -25.07 14.38 -0.56
N VAL A 423 -25.36 15.50 -1.20
CA VAL A 423 -24.86 15.82 -2.55
C VAL A 423 -23.72 16.82 -2.40
N THR A 424 -22.53 16.41 -2.78
CA THR A 424 -21.33 17.25 -2.75
C THR A 424 -21.22 18.12 -4.00
N GLN A 425 -20.44 19.19 -3.93
CA GLN A 425 -20.18 20.08 -5.07
C GLN A 425 -19.61 19.33 -6.29
N GLU A 426 -18.75 18.36 -6.06
CA GLU A 426 -18.24 17.44 -7.09
C GLU A 426 -18.73 16.01 -6.78
N THR A 427 -19.36 15.39 -7.78
CA THR A 427 -19.82 14.00 -7.68
C THR A 427 -18.77 13.06 -8.22
N GLU A 428 -18.24 12.20 -7.37
CA GLU A 428 -17.32 11.14 -7.76
C GLU A 428 -18.07 9.95 -8.36
N LEU A 429 -17.57 9.44 -9.51
CA LEU A 429 -18.16 8.29 -10.19
C LEU A 429 -17.16 7.13 -10.24
N PHE A 430 -17.69 5.93 -10.17
CA PHE A 430 -16.91 4.70 -10.31
C PHE A 430 -16.87 4.27 -11.78
N ALA A 431 -15.81 3.58 -12.19
CA ALA A 431 -15.67 2.98 -13.51
C ALA A 431 -16.65 1.79 -13.67
N ASP A 432 -17.94 2.12 -13.80
CA ASP A 432 -19.07 1.19 -13.92
C ASP A 432 -20.13 1.83 -14.83
N THR A 433 -21.30 1.24 -14.97
CA THR A 433 -22.42 1.80 -15.73
C THR A 433 -23.06 2.98 -14.98
N ILE A 434 -23.80 3.82 -15.71
CA ILE A 434 -24.59 4.91 -15.11
C ILE A 434 -25.59 4.34 -14.09
N GLY A 435 -26.32 3.27 -14.45
CA GLY A 435 -27.30 2.63 -13.58
C GLY A 435 -26.68 2.13 -12.28
N ASN A 436 -25.51 1.47 -12.35
CA ASN A 436 -24.80 0.96 -11.17
C ASN A 436 -24.25 2.11 -10.30
N ASN A 437 -23.79 3.20 -10.91
CA ASN A 437 -23.37 4.39 -10.20
C ASN A 437 -24.51 5.01 -9.39
N ILE A 438 -25.75 4.94 -9.87
CA ILE A 438 -26.92 5.45 -9.15
C ILE A 438 -27.35 4.46 -8.04
N ARG A 439 -27.34 3.15 -8.33
CA ARG A 439 -27.67 2.08 -7.35
C ARG A 439 -26.73 1.99 -6.16
N ILE A 440 -25.60 2.69 -6.15
CA ILE A 440 -24.75 2.79 -4.95
C ILE A 440 -25.55 3.31 -3.75
N ALA A 441 -26.52 4.20 -3.96
CA ALA A 441 -27.35 4.76 -2.91
C ALA A 441 -28.33 3.73 -2.29
N LYS A 442 -28.79 2.76 -3.10
CA LYS A 442 -29.68 1.66 -2.70
C LYS A 442 -29.40 0.47 -3.61
N ARG A 443 -28.58 -0.49 -3.15
CA ARG A 443 -28.06 -1.59 -3.99
C ARG A 443 -29.14 -2.48 -4.57
N ASP A 444 -30.22 -2.72 -3.80
CA ASP A 444 -31.33 -3.59 -4.17
C ASP A 444 -32.48 -2.84 -4.86
N ALA A 445 -32.24 -1.59 -5.31
CA ALA A 445 -33.24 -0.79 -6.00
C ALA A 445 -33.66 -1.45 -7.34
N ALA A 446 -34.97 -1.55 -7.52
CA ALA A 446 -35.54 -1.98 -8.81
C ALA A 446 -35.21 -0.95 -9.91
N GLN A 447 -35.27 -1.39 -11.17
CA GLN A 447 -34.96 -0.50 -12.30
C GLN A 447 -35.90 0.72 -12.34
N GLU A 448 -37.18 0.51 -12.00
CA GLU A 448 -38.21 1.54 -11.97
C GLU A 448 -37.92 2.60 -10.90
N GLU A 449 -37.37 2.23 -9.75
CA GLU A 449 -36.96 3.17 -8.69
C GLU A 449 -35.79 4.03 -9.17
N VAL A 450 -34.79 3.42 -9.85
CA VAL A 450 -33.66 4.13 -10.44
C VAL A 450 -34.14 5.14 -11.49
N GLU A 451 -35.04 4.72 -12.39
CA GLU A 451 -35.60 5.58 -13.43
C GLU A 451 -36.44 6.73 -12.83
N ALA A 452 -37.21 6.45 -11.79
CA ALA A 452 -37.97 7.48 -11.08
C ALA A 452 -37.05 8.54 -10.43
N ALA A 453 -35.96 8.11 -9.79
CA ALA A 453 -34.96 9.01 -9.22
C ALA A 453 -34.27 9.85 -10.31
N CYS A 454 -33.95 9.23 -11.47
CA CYS A 454 -33.36 9.93 -12.61
C CYS A 454 -34.32 10.96 -13.23
N LYS A 455 -35.60 10.65 -13.32
CA LYS A 455 -36.61 11.61 -13.80
C LYS A 455 -36.69 12.83 -12.89
N LYS A 456 -36.69 12.63 -11.56
CA LYS A 456 -36.65 13.73 -10.57
C LYS A 456 -35.36 14.57 -10.71
N ALA A 457 -34.22 13.95 -11.04
CA ALA A 457 -32.96 14.63 -11.24
C ALA A 457 -32.78 15.22 -12.67
N ALA A 458 -33.80 15.19 -13.53
CA ALA A 458 -33.74 15.61 -14.94
C ALA A 458 -32.63 14.91 -15.73
N LEU A 459 -32.40 13.63 -15.47
CA LEU A 459 -31.33 12.84 -16.04
C LEU A 459 -31.82 11.70 -16.97
N ASP A 460 -33.08 11.25 -16.82
CA ASP A 460 -33.63 10.10 -17.55
C ASP A 460 -33.63 10.29 -19.06
N ASP A 461 -34.06 11.46 -19.57
CA ASP A 461 -34.06 11.75 -21.00
C ASP A 461 -32.66 11.71 -21.62
N PHE A 462 -31.67 12.25 -20.91
CA PHE A 462 -30.26 12.16 -21.32
C PHE A 462 -29.79 10.71 -21.36
N ILE A 463 -30.05 9.93 -20.30
CA ILE A 463 -29.62 8.52 -20.26
C ILE A 463 -30.26 7.73 -21.41
N ARG A 464 -31.54 7.91 -21.67
CA ARG A 464 -32.27 7.24 -22.76
C ARG A 464 -31.79 7.65 -24.17
N SER A 465 -31.18 8.83 -24.31
CA SER A 465 -30.57 9.27 -25.58
C SER A 465 -29.24 8.57 -25.87
N LEU A 466 -28.61 7.92 -24.86
CA LEU A 466 -27.36 7.20 -25.04
C LEU A 466 -27.60 5.83 -25.68
N PRO A 467 -26.66 5.31 -26.51
CA PRO A 467 -26.83 4.04 -27.22
C PRO A 467 -27.07 2.82 -26.33
N LYS A 468 -26.58 2.84 -25.08
CA LYS A 468 -26.73 1.75 -24.09
C LYS A 468 -27.61 2.14 -22.91
N GLY A 469 -28.24 3.32 -22.93
CA GLY A 469 -29.09 3.80 -21.85
C GLY A 469 -28.39 3.72 -20.48
N TYR A 470 -29.05 3.13 -19.51
CA TYR A 470 -28.52 2.94 -18.13
C TYR A 470 -27.28 2.04 -18.04
N ASP A 471 -27.03 1.18 -19.03
CA ASP A 471 -25.86 0.32 -19.11
C ASP A 471 -24.66 1.00 -19.79
N THR A 472 -24.75 2.30 -20.06
CA THR A 472 -23.64 3.09 -20.61
C THR A 472 -22.53 3.18 -19.58
N PRO A 473 -21.28 2.71 -19.90
CA PRO A 473 -20.15 2.81 -19.01
C PRO A 473 -19.71 4.26 -18.87
N VAL A 474 -19.47 4.70 -17.66
CA VAL A 474 -18.78 5.96 -17.36
C VAL A 474 -17.28 5.66 -17.30
N GLY A 475 -16.47 6.38 -18.05
CA GLY A 475 -15.02 6.21 -18.05
C GLY A 475 -14.40 6.45 -16.66
N GLU A 476 -13.08 6.29 -16.54
CA GLU A 476 -12.38 6.58 -15.30
C GLU A 476 -12.75 7.96 -14.77
N LEU A 477 -13.14 8.03 -13.50
CA LEU A 477 -13.57 9.26 -12.81
C LEU A 477 -14.70 10.02 -13.52
N GLY A 478 -15.51 9.33 -14.35
CA GLY A 478 -16.61 9.96 -15.08
C GLY A 478 -16.16 10.85 -16.26
N GLY A 479 -14.98 10.61 -16.81
CA GLY A 479 -14.38 11.44 -17.88
C GLY A 479 -15.20 11.54 -19.18
N THR A 480 -16.18 10.67 -19.37
CA THR A 480 -17.10 10.69 -20.54
C THR A 480 -18.32 11.57 -20.33
N LEU A 481 -18.56 12.06 -19.13
CA LEU A 481 -19.73 12.87 -18.78
C LEU A 481 -19.34 14.33 -18.50
N SER A 482 -20.23 15.25 -18.86
CA SER A 482 -20.09 16.66 -18.49
C SER A 482 -20.23 16.88 -16.99
N GLY A 483 -19.73 18.01 -16.47
CA GLY A 483 -19.88 18.37 -15.04
C GLY A 483 -21.32 18.37 -14.56
N GLY A 484 -22.26 18.88 -15.40
CA GLY A 484 -23.67 18.90 -15.09
C GLY A 484 -24.34 17.52 -15.05
N GLU A 485 -23.93 16.59 -15.90
CA GLU A 485 -24.43 15.21 -15.89
C GLU A 485 -23.94 14.47 -14.66
N ARG A 486 -22.65 14.61 -14.30
CA ARG A 486 -22.10 14.05 -13.05
C ARG A 486 -22.86 14.55 -11.83
N GLN A 487 -23.11 15.86 -11.77
CA GLN A 487 -23.83 16.47 -10.65
C GLN A 487 -25.27 15.94 -10.54
N ARG A 488 -26.00 15.78 -11.68
CA ARG A 488 -27.33 15.18 -11.69
C ARG A 488 -27.34 13.70 -11.25
N ILE A 489 -26.27 12.93 -11.52
CA ILE A 489 -26.12 11.58 -10.96
C ILE A 489 -26.05 11.66 -9.42
N GLY A 490 -25.30 12.61 -8.86
CA GLY A 490 -25.25 12.85 -7.42
C GLY A 490 -26.64 13.15 -6.82
N VAL A 491 -27.41 14.01 -7.49
CA VAL A 491 -28.79 14.33 -7.10
C VAL A 491 -29.71 13.09 -7.22
N ALA A 492 -29.57 12.30 -8.30
CA ALA A 492 -30.34 11.07 -8.46
C ALA A 492 -30.04 10.03 -7.37
N ARG A 493 -28.77 9.90 -6.94
CA ARG A 493 -28.38 9.08 -5.77
C ARG A 493 -29.12 9.53 -4.51
N ALA A 494 -29.17 10.83 -4.25
CA ALA A 494 -29.82 11.37 -3.08
C ALA A 494 -31.33 11.12 -3.08
N PHE A 495 -31.98 11.22 -4.22
CA PHE A 495 -33.41 10.91 -4.35
C PHE A 495 -33.68 9.39 -4.24
N LEU A 496 -32.79 8.54 -4.73
CA LEU A 496 -32.91 7.09 -4.62
C LEU A 496 -32.68 6.59 -3.18
N HIS A 497 -31.77 7.24 -2.44
CA HIS A 497 -31.49 6.89 -1.04
C HIS A 497 -32.69 7.12 -0.12
N ASP A 498 -33.54 8.08 -0.44
CA ASP A 498 -34.81 8.35 0.21
C ASP A 498 -34.72 8.74 1.70
N ALA A 499 -33.60 9.38 2.09
CA ALA A 499 -33.39 9.82 3.47
C ALA A 499 -34.30 11.01 3.87
N PRO A 500 -34.73 11.10 5.15
CA PRO A 500 -35.53 12.21 5.64
C PRO A 500 -34.81 13.56 5.70
N PHE A 501 -33.48 13.56 5.73
CA PHE A 501 -32.64 14.75 5.72
C PHE A 501 -31.71 14.77 4.50
N LEU A 502 -31.95 15.74 3.63
CA LEU A 502 -31.21 15.95 2.39
C LEU A 502 -30.29 17.16 2.51
N LEU A 503 -29.00 16.96 2.38
CA LEU A 503 -27.97 18.00 2.40
C LEU A 503 -27.42 18.21 0.98
N LEU A 504 -27.53 19.43 0.47
CA LEU A 504 -27.16 19.80 -0.89
C LEU A 504 -26.08 20.88 -0.87
N ASP A 505 -24.83 20.54 -1.23
CA ASP A 505 -23.72 21.47 -1.33
C ASP A 505 -23.54 21.94 -2.77
N GLU A 506 -24.02 23.13 -3.08
CA GLU A 506 -24.02 23.76 -4.41
C GLU A 506 -24.55 22.84 -5.54
N PRO A 507 -25.76 22.24 -5.40
CA PRO A 507 -26.26 21.20 -6.29
C PRO A 507 -26.51 21.65 -7.72
N THR A 508 -26.38 22.94 -8.01
CA THR A 508 -26.67 23.54 -9.32
C THR A 508 -25.48 24.33 -9.90
N SER A 509 -24.29 24.22 -9.28
CA SER A 509 -23.10 25.03 -9.67
C SER A 509 -22.68 24.86 -11.13
N ASN A 510 -22.81 23.65 -11.67
CA ASN A 510 -22.40 23.28 -13.02
C ASN A 510 -23.58 23.13 -13.99
N LEU A 511 -24.76 23.68 -13.65
CA LEU A 511 -25.97 23.57 -14.47
C LEU A 511 -26.33 24.89 -15.14
N ASP A 512 -26.97 24.79 -16.30
CA ASP A 512 -27.67 25.88 -16.95
C ASP A 512 -28.97 26.22 -16.21
N SER A 513 -29.55 27.38 -16.51
CA SER A 513 -30.73 27.88 -15.81
C SER A 513 -31.98 27.00 -15.98
N LEU A 514 -32.09 26.25 -17.07
CA LEU A 514 -33.20 25.34 -17.31
C LEU A 514 -33.12 24.12 -16.39
N ASN A 515 -31.97 23.44 -16.39
CA ASN A 515 -31.70 22.28 -15.55
C ASN A 515 -31.69 22.66 -14.06
N GLU A 516 -31.14 23.83 -13.70
CA GLU A 516 -31.27 24.40 -12.34
C GLU A 516 -32.74 24.49 -11.92
N GLY A 517 -33.58 25.08 -12.76
CA GLY A 517 -35.01 25.24 -12.46
C GLY A 517 -35.78 23.91 -12.30
N ILE A 518 -35.36 22.85 -13.04
CA ILE A 518 -35.97 21.51 -12.92
C ILE A 518 -35.58 20.89 -11.57
N ILE A 519 -34.31 20.93 -11.22
CA ILE A 519 -33.83 20.37 -9.94
C ILE A 519 -34.43 21.08 -8.75
N LEU A 520 -34.51 22.42 -8.76
CA LEU A 520 -35.10 23.18 -7.66
C LEU A 520 -36.60 22.90 -7.50
N ARG A 521 -37.32 22.68 -8.59
CA ARG A 521 -38.71 22.22 -8.52
C ARG A 521 -38.83 20.83 -7.93
N ALA A 522 -37.96 19.89 -8.31
CA ALA A 522 -37.90 18.54 -7.74
C ALA A 522 -37.61 18.59 -6.24
N VAL A 523 -36.62 19.37 -5.82
CA VAL A 523 -36.27 19.57 -4.40
C VAL A 523 -37.47 20.11 -3.63
N ARG A 524 -38.19 21.10 -4.15
CA ARG A 524 -39.42 21.62 -3.52
C ARG A 524 -40.53 20.58 -3.43
N ALA A 525 -40.71 19.73 -4.43
CA ALA A 525 -41.69 18.66 -4.40
C ALA A 525 -41.36 17.61 -3.33
N GLU A 526 -40.10 17.23 -3.21
CA GLU A 526 -39.59 16.26 -2.20
C GLU A 526 -39.69 16.82 -0.77
N CYS A 527 -39.59 18.15 -0.59
CA CYS A 527 -39.63 18.79 0.72
C CYS A 527 -41.00 18.65 1.47
N LYS A 528 -42.06 18.18 0.82
CA LYS A 528 -43.33 17.90 1.51
C LYS A 528 -43.17 16.84 2.60
N ASP A 529 -42.27 15.89 2.39
CA ASP A 529 -42.01 14.74 3.27
C ASP A 529 -40.62 14.71 3.88
N ARG A 530 -39.72 15.62 3.49
CA ARG A 530 -38.29 15.65 3.90
C ARG A 530 -37.83 17.04 4.32
N THR A 531 -36.74 17.05 5.08
CA THR A 531 -36.02 18.29 5.41
C THR A 531 -34.86 18.46 4.44
N VAL A 532 -34.68 19.66 3.93
CA VAL A 532 -33.59 19.97 2.99
C VAL A 532 -32.73 21.09 3.54
N LEU A 533 -31.41 20.86 3.59
CA LEU A 533 -30.42 21.90 3.83
C LEU A 533 -29.72 22.21 2.51
N LEU A 534 -29.92 23.42 2.01
CA LEU A 534 -29.47 23.88 0.71
C LEU A 534 -28.35 24.91 0.86
N VAL A 535 -27.18 24.60 0.45
CA VAL A 535 -26.03 25.53 0.44
C VAL A 535 -25.82 26.04 -0.97
N SER A 536 -25.83 27.37 -1.15
CA SER A 536 -25.54 28.00 -2.44
C SER A 536 -25.16 29.47 -2.27
N HIS A 537 -24.40 29.97 -3.23
CA HIS A 537 -24.14 31.40 -3.38
C HIS A 537 -25.03 32.06 -4.45
N ARG A 538 -25.85 31.28 -5.17
CA ARG A 538 -26.78 31.78 -6.21
C ARG A 538 -28.11 32.22 -5.60
N LYS A 539 -28.52 33.44 -5.93
CA LYS A 539 -29.84 33.98 -5.50
C LYS A 539 -31.03 33.16 -6.01
N SER A 540 -30.94 32.64 -7.24
CA SER A 540 -31.97 31.78 -7.85
C SER A 540 -32.19 30.50 -7.02
N THR A 541 -31.11 29.85 -6.61
CA THR A 541 -31.15 28.64 -5.78
C THR A 541 -31.74 28.94 -4.39
N MET A 542 -31.35 30.05 -3.78
CA MET A 542 -31.84 30.47 -2.45
C MET A 542 -33.32 30.86 -2.45
N ALA A 543 -33.88 31.28 -3.59
CA ALA A 543 -35.34 31.55 -3.70
C ALA A 543 -36.18 30.27 -3.48
N ALA A 544 -35.59 29.09 -3.44
CA ALA A 544 -36.25 27.83 -3.11
C ALA A 544 -36.40 27.63 -1.58
N ALA A 545 -35.63 28.32 -0.74
CA ALA A 545 -35.59 28.14 0.71
C ALA A 545 -36.78 28.79 1.41
N ASP A 546 -37.30 28.11 2.43
CA ASP A 546 -38.33 28.66 3.34
C ASP A 546 -37.71 29.59 4.38
N VAL A 547 -36.51 29.25 4.84
CA VAL A 547 -35.71 30.01 5.81
C VAL A 547 -34.30 30.07 5.29
N SER A 548 -33.63 31.21 5.43
CA SER A 548 -32.22 31.35 4.99
C SER A 548 -31.37 31.96 6.09
N PHE A 549 -30.17 31.45 6.23
CA PHE A 549 -29.10 31.94 7.10
C PHE A 549 -27.91 32.41 6.26
N SER A 550 -27.25 33.47 6.69
CA SER A 550 -25.96 33.87 6.10
C SER A 550 -24.83 33.43 6.98
N VAL A 551 -23.79 32.82 6.37
CA VAL A 551 -22.55 32.46 7.08
C VAL A 551 -21.42 33.36 6.58
N GLU A 552 -20.97 34.26 7.45
CA GLU A 552 -19.89 35.20 7.14
C GLU A 552 -18.75 35.04 8.16
N SER A 553 -17.54 34.83 7.69
CA SER A 553 -16.33 34.66 8.54
C SER A 553 -16.53 33.66 9.69
N GLY A 554 -17.24 32.55 9.43
CA GLY A 554 -17.50 31.49 10.41
C GLY A 554 -18.58 31.80 11.45
N ARG A 555 -19.43 32.83 11.24
CA ARG A 555 -20.57 33.17 12.08
C ARG A 555 -21.86 33.14 11.28
N VAL A 556 -23.00 32.86 11.94
CA VAL A 556 -24.35 32.90 11.34
C VAL A 556 -25.01 34.22 11.66
N SER A 557 -25.63 34.84 10.66
CA SER A 557 -26.50 36.02 10.77
C SER A 557 -27.84 35.77 10.08
#